data_10d86cd17fd410acf4fa857b849e380b
#
_entry.id   10d86cd17fd410acf4fa857b849e380b
#
_cell.length_a   1.000
_cell.length_b   1.000
_cell.length_c   1.000
_cell.angle_alpha   90.00
_cell.angle_beta   90.00
_cell.angle_gamma   90.00
#
_symmetry.space_group_name_H-M   'P 1'
#
loop_
_entity.id
_entity.type
_entity.pdbx_description
1 polymer ?
#
loop_
_entity_poly.entity_id
_entity_poly.type
_entity_poly.pdbx_seq_one_letter_code
_entity_poly.pdbx_strand_id
1 'polypeptide(L)'
;MDIWFANGVNRVSLGVQSFDTAVRRAVGRLDDEDTVLQRLADLKAYNQAVLIIDLMYGLPGQNMDVWRHDLQRLTECAADGADLYQLNVFDGSDLNKAIAEGRLAPAAETSVQARMFHEAKVYLEQRAYRRLNICHWSRSNRERSLYNVLARSGAAMFPFGSGAGGHVDGYETMLHRAISPYQMFVSQGKKPFMALMEQSPLKPLIDRVQVEMEQGYLDLRSLMAEDERLQDLTWLYDLWQERGLVTDNGVLHMLTEAGQFWQVNLTQTTLESMQYLLTGKTVMNLAGVAAQDSAKTDAMTEAMKKMKEKGVRPSMEAMKKMAEAMQHLSSEELSAVMKRMGSM
;
A
#
# COMPACT_ATOMS: atom_id res chain seq x y z
N MET A 1 -25.82 1.97 13.13
CA MET A 1 -25.67 3.02 12.09
C MET A 1 -26.15 4.37 12.59
N ASP A 2 -27.32 4.45 13.25
CA ASP A 2 -27.89 5.72 13.75
C ASP A 2 -26.90 6.56 14.56
N ILE A 3 -26.14 5.92 15.47
CA ILE A 3 -25.13 6.60 16.28
C ILE A 3 -24.03 7.24 15.41
N TRP A 4 -23.60 6.59 14.34
CA TRP A 4 -22.57 7.13 13.47
C TRP A 4 -23.05 8.42 12.79
N PHE A 5 -24.24 8.37 12.21
CA PHE A 5 -24.77 9.51 11.47
C PHE A 5 -25.22 10.64 12.39
N ALA A 6 -25.74 10.32 13.58
CA ALA A 6 -26.01 11.32 14.61
C ALA A 6 -24.74 12.05 15.10
N ASN A 7 -23.56 11.43 14.95
CA ASN A 7 -22.26 12.04 15.28
C ASN A 7 -21.49 12.56 14.05
N GLY A 8 -22.16 12.75 12.92
CA GLY A 8 -21.58 13.44 11.75
C GLY A 8 -20.67 12.58 10.89
N VAL A 9 -20.71 11.24 10.97
CA VAL A 9 -19.99 10.37 10.05
C VAL A 9 -20.50 10.61 8.63
N ASN A 10 -19.61 11.04 7.74
CA ASN A 10 -19.94 11.43 6.36
C ASN A 10 -19.18 10.62 5.30
N ARG A 11 -18.30 9.69 5.71
CA ARG A 11 -17.62 8.75 4.82
C ARG A 11 -17.46 7.42 5.54
N VAL A 12 -17.83 6.33 4.88
CA VAL A 12 -17.71 4.97 5.39
C VAL A 12 -16.96 4.15 4.36
N SER A 13 -15.85 3.51 4.75
CA SER A 13 -15.13 2.54 3.94
C SER A 13 -15.23 1.16 4.57
N LEU A 14 -15.61 0.16 3.79
CA LEU A 14 -15.86 -1.20 4.25
C LEU A 14 -15.00 -2.21 3.52
N GLY A 15 -14.20 -2.97 4.25
CA GLY A 15 -13.42 -4.07 3.73
C GLY A 15 -14.30 -5.25 3.30
N VAL A 16 -14.85 -5.21 2.09
CA VAL A 16 -15.62 -6.33 1.49
C VAL A 16 -14.68 -7.45 1.07
N GLN A 17 -13.54 -7.13 0.47
CA GLN A 17 -12.47 -7.96 -0.06
C GLN A 17 -12.87 -8.75 -1.32
N SER A 18 -13.97 -9.47 -1.30
CA SER A 18 -14.62 -10.17 -2.43
C SER A 18 -16.11 -10.28 -2.12
N PHE A 19 -16.96 -10.39 -3.13
CA PHE A 19 -18.36 -10.75 -2.95
C PHE A 19 -18.57 -12.26 -2.92
N ASP A 20 -17.67 -13.06 -3.51
CA ASP A 20 -17.76 -14.50 -3.46
C ASP A 20 -17.67 -15.03 -2.01
N THR A 21 -18.73 -15.73 -1.59
CA THR A 21 -18.87 -16.21 -0.21
C THR A 21 -17.76 -17.19 0.19
N ALA A 22 -17.28 -18.04 -0.72
CA ALA A 22 -16.23 -19.02 -0.40
C ALA A 22 -14.87 -18.30 -0.23
N VAL A 23 -14.53 -17.37 -1.11
CA VAL A 23 -13.33 -16.53 -1.01
C VAL A 23 -13.36 -15.68 0.26
N ARG A 24 -14.50 -15.08 0.57
CA ARG A 24 -14.69 -14.31 1.82
C ARG A 24 -14.37 -15.14 3.07
N ARG A 25 -14.95 -16.35 3.14
CA ARG A 25 -14.74 -17.26 4.28
C ARG A 25 -13.29 -17.73 4.39
N ALA A 26 -12.62 -17.97 3.28
CA ALA A 26 -11.20 -18.31 3.26
C ALA A 26 -10.30 -17.24 3.90
N VAL A 27 -10.67 -15.97 3.79
CA VAL A 27 -9.92 -14.84 4.40
C VAL A 27 -10.57 -14.33 5.70
N GLY A 28 -11.38 -15.15 6.36
CA GLY A 28 -11.92 -14.88 7.69
C GLY A 28 -13.12 -13.92 7.73
N ARG A 29 -13.78 -13.67 6.59
CA ARG A 29 -15.02 -12.89 6.53
C ARG A 29 -16.22 -13.81 6.70
N LEU A 30 -17.12 -13.48 7.61
CA LEU A 30 -18.23 -14.36 8.02
C LEU A 30 -19.48 -14.20 7.14
N ASP A 31 -19.80 -12.96 6.76
CA ASP A 31 -21.00 -12.64 6.00
C ASP A 31 -20.89 -13.18 4.57
N ASP A 32 -21.99 -13.69 4.05
CA ASP A 32 -22.14 -14.05 2.64
C ASP A 32 -22.44 -12.83 1.75
N GLU A 33 -22.49 -13.06 0.45
CA GLU A 33 -22.74 -12.04 -0.56
C GLU A 33 -24.02 -11.27 -0.30
N ASP A 34 -25.14 -11.96 -0.07
CA ASP A 34 -26.45 -11.34 0.12
C ASP A 34 -26.48 -10.43 1.36
N THR A 35 -25.86 -10.89 2.45
CA THR A 35 -25.72 -10.10 3.68
C THR A 35 -24.90 -8.83 3.44
N VAL A 36 -23.80 -8.93 2.66
CA VAL A 36 -22.97 -7.77 2.32
C VAL A 36 -23.77 -6.76 1.49
N LEU A 37 -24.44 -7.23 0.43
CA LEU A 37 -25.24 -6.37 -0.44
C LEU A 37 -26.37 -5.68 0.33
N GLN A 38 -27.06 -6.41 1.22
CA GLN A 38 -28.10 -5.84 2.08
C GLN A 38 -27.54 -4.76 3.00
N ARG A 39 -26.41 -4.99 3.65
CA ARG A 39 -25.77 -3.99 4.52
C ARG A 39 -25.32 -2.74 3.78
N LEU A 40 -24.82 -2.89 2.54
CA LEU A 40 -24.50 -1.76 1.69
C LEU A 40 -25.74 -0.95 1.32
N ALA A 41 -26.85 -1.63 0.99
CA ALA A 41 -28.13 -0.98 0.71
C ALA A 41 -28.67 -0.25 1.95
N ASP A 42 -28.62 -0.85 3.13
CA ASP A 42 -29.04 -0.25 4.39
C ASP A 42 -28.22 1.02 4.71
N LEU A 43 -26.89 0.98 4.55
CA LEU A 43 -26.03 2.16 4.70
C LEU A 43 -26.36 3.26 3.71
N LYS A 44 -26.61 2.89 2.46
CA LYS A 44 -26.98 3.83 1.41
C LYS A 44 -28.33 4.52 1.65
N ALA A 45 -29.26 3.83 2.28
CA ALA A 45 -30.58 4.37 2.60
C ALA A 45 -30.53 5.61 3.51
N TYR A 46 -29.51 5.72 4.38
CA TYR A 46 -29.29 6.94 5.17
C TYR A 46 -28.92 8.15 4.30
N ASN A 47 -28.31 7.94 3.15
CA ASN A 47 -27.86 8.97 2.19
C ASN A 47 -27.02 10.12 2.81
N GLN A 48 -26.38 9.89 3.94
CA GLN A 48 -25.58 10.89 4.67
C GLN A 48 -24.07 10.73 4.44
N ALA A 49 -23.61 9.52 4.15
CA ALA A 49 -22.19 9.24 3.95
C ALA A 49 -21.88 8.87 2.50
N VAL A 50 -20.66 9.17 2.10
CA VAL A 50 -20.00 8.55 0.95
C VAL A 50 -19.64 7.12 1.32
N LEU A 51 -20.03 6.16 0.50
CA LEU A 51 -19.84 4.73 0.76
C LEU A 51 -18.79 4.16 -0.18
N ILE A 52 -17.67 3.72 0.38
CA ILE A 52 -16.56 3.10 -0.32
C ILE A 52 -16.42 1.65 0.12
N ILE A 53 -16.08 0.78 -0.80
CA ILE A 53 -15.76 -0.62 -0.50
C ILE A 53 -14.32 -0.94 -0.93
N ASP A 54 -13.66 -1.77 -0.12
CA ASP A 54 -12.36 -2.28 -0.46
C ASP A 54 -12.53 -3.69 -1.05
N LEU A 55 -12.05 -3.90 -2.26
CA LEU A 55 -11.91 -5.21 -2.88
C LEU A 55 -10.43 -5.57 -3.00
N MET A 56 -10.15 -6.87 -2.94
CA MET A 56 -8.80 -7.37 -3.13
C MET A 56 -8.76 -8.36 -4.29
N TYR A 57 -7.73 -8.25 -5.11
CA TYR A 57 -7.45 -9.25 -6.15
C TYR A 57 -6.24 -10.10 -5.81
N GLY A 58 -6.29 -11.36 -6.24
CA GLY A 58 -5.26 -12.35 -5.95
C GLY A 58 -5.50 -13.17 -4.67
N LEU A 59 -6.69 -13.11 -4.08
CA LEU A 59 -7.03 -13.87 -2.88
C LEU A 59 -6.97 -15.38 -3.10
N PRO A 60 -6.69 -16.21 -2.07
CA PRO A 60 -6.79 -17.65 -2.14
C PRO A 60 -8.16 -18.11 -2.67
N GLY A 61 -8.15 -18.93 -3.71
CA GLY A 61 -9.37 -19.42 -4.35
C GLY A 61 -10.03 -18.45 -5.35
N GLN A 62 -9.56 -17.22 -5.45
CA GLN A 62 -10.07 -16.25 -6.41
C GLN A 62 -9.43 -16.45 -7.79
N ASN A 63 -10.22 -16.89 -8.76
CA ASN A 63 -9.85 -16.94 -10.17
C ASN A 63 -10.39 -15.75 -10.95
N MET A 64 -10.14 -15.69 -12.27
CA MET A 64 -10.61 -14.59 -13.12
C MET A 64 -12.13 -14.45 -13.17
N ASP A 65 -12.89 -15.55 -13.07
CA ASP A 65 -14.34 -15.50 -13.13
C ASP A 65 -14.92 -14.94 -11.81
N VAL A 66 -14.35 -15.33 -10.67
CA VAL A 66 -14.69 -14.72 -9.37
C VAL A 66 -14.36 -13.24 -9.37
N TRP A 67 -13.20 -12.86 -9.92
CA TRP A 67 -12.83 -11.44 -10.02
C TRP A 67 -13.79 -10.64 -10.88
N ARG A 68 -14.23 -11.18 -12.02
CA ARG A 68 -15.27 -10.56 -12.87
C ARG A 68 -16.59 -10.42 -12.14
N HIS A 69 -16.98 -11.43 -11.39
CA HIS A 69 -18.16 -11.37 -10.52
C HIS A 69 -18.03 -10.24 -9.48
N ASP A 70 -16.87 -10.13 -8.80
CA ASP A 70 -16.61 -9.05 -7.86
C ASP A 70 -16.74 -7.66 -8.50
N LEU A 71 -16.18 -7.47 -9.70
CA LEU A 71 -16.31 -6.21 -10.45
C LEU A 71 -17.74 -5.92 -10.90
N GLN A 72 -18.48 -6.96 -11.29
CA GLN A 72 -19.91 -6.81 -11.63
C GLN A 72 -20.69 -6.35 -10.41
N ARG A 73 -20.51 -7.02 -9.26
CA ARG A 73 -21.19 -6.65 -8.01
C ARG A 73 -20.83 -5.24 -7.54
N LEU A 74 -19.57 -4.84 -7.70
CA LEU A 74 -19.15 -3.46 -7.42
C LEU A 74 -19.98 -2.45 -8.21
N THR A 75 -20.23 -2.70 -9.50
CA THR A 75 -20.99 -1.76 -10.34
C THR A 75 -22.50 -1.82 -10.11
N GLU A 76 -23.03 -2.92 -9.61
CA GLU A 76 -24.44 -3.13 -9.28
C GLU A 76 -24.79 -2.63 -7.87
N CYS A 77 -23.85 -2.69 -6.92
CA CYS A 77 -24.09 -2.31 -5.53
C CYS A 77 -24.23 -0.79 -5.34
N ALA A 78 -24.60 -0.39 -4.14
CA ALA A 78 -24.89 1.01 -3.79
C ALA A 78 -23.64 1.86 -3.46
N ALA A 79 -22.41 1.33 -3.62
CA ALA A 79 -21.19 2.05 -3.31
C ALA A 79 -20.97 3.26 -4.22
N ASP A 80 -20.42 4.33 -3.65
CA ASP A 80 -20.04 5.55 -4.37
C ASP A 80 -18.65 5.43 -5.04
N GLY A 81 -17.87 4.45 -4.59
CA GLY A 81 -16.54 4.14 -5.14
C GLY A 81 -15.96 2.89 -4.50
N ALA A 82 -14.75 2.55 -4.93
CA ALA A 82 -14.03 1.39 -4.41
C ALA A 82 -12.52 1.61 -4.40
N ASP A 83 -11.86 0.94 -3.46
CA ASP A 83 -10.43 0.70 -3.49
C ASP A 83 -10.16 -0.74 -3.94
N LEU A 84 -9.30 -0.93 -4.95
CA LEU A 84 -8.92 -2.22 -5.48
C LEU A 84 -7.47 -2.51 -5.09
N TYR A 85 -7.27 -3.40 -4.13
CA TYR A 85 -5.96 -3.71 -3.57
C TYR A 85 -5.39 -5.02 -4.08
N GLN A 86 -4.09 -5.03 -4.37
CA GLN A 86 -3.34 -6.26 -4.61
C GLN A 86 -3.16 -7.02 -3.29
N LEU A 87 -3.38 -8.34 -3.32
CA LEU A 87 -2.99 -9.17 -2.18
C LEU A 87 -1.47 -9.30 -2.12
N ASN A 88 -0.91 -8.89 -0.99
CA ASN A 88 0.48 -9.17 -0.62
C ASN A 88 0.48 -10.14 0.56
N VAL A 89 1.11 -11.30 0.39
CA VAL A 89 1.26 -12.30 1.45
C VAL A 89 2.58 -12.04 2.16
N PHE A 90 2.50 -11.57 3.39
CA PHE A 90 3.69 -11.28 4.20
C PHE A 90 4.16 -12.52 4.96
N ASP A 91 5.46 -12.75 4.98
CA ASP A 91 6.08 -13.82 5.74
C ASP A 91 5.68 -13.75 7.22
N GLY A 92 5.36 -14.93 7.79
CA GLY A 92 4.94 -15.05 9.17
C GLY A 92 3.52 -14.57 9.48
N SER A 93 2.78 -14.00 8.49
CA SER A 93 1.36 -13.68 8.66
C SER A 93 0.50 -14.92 8.83
N ASP A 94 -0.69 -14.77 9.42
CA ASP A 94 -1.62 -15.91 9.59
C ASP A 94 -2.06 -16.49 8.23
N LEU A 95 -2.18 -15.62 7.20
CA LEU A 95 -2.46 -16.05 5.85
C LEU A 95 -1.32 -16.88 5.26
N ASN A 96 -0.06 -16.42 5.42
CA ASN A 96 1.13 -17.15 4.97
C ASN A 96 1.21 -18.53 5.64
N LYS A 97 1.02 -18.60 6.96
CA LYS A 97 0.99 -19.87 7.70
C LYS A 97 -0.12 -20.79 7.22
N ALA A 98 -1.33 -20.27 7.00
CA ALA A 98 -2.46 -21.08 6.55
C ALA A 98 -2.24 -21.68 5.14
N ILE A 99 -1.60 -20.93 4.25
CA ILE A 99 -1.19 -21.42 2.91
C ILE A 99 -0.08 -22.45 3.04
N ALA A 100 0.96 -22.19 3.83
CA ALA A 100 2.10 -23.10 4.01
C ALA A 100 1.68 -24.45 4.64
N GLU A 101 0.69 -24.42 5.53
CA GLU A 101 0.10 -25.61 6.17
C GLU A 101 -0.94 -26.33 5.28
N GLY A 102 -1.22 -25.84 4.07
CA GLY A 102 -2.21 -26.41 3.17
C GLY A 102 -3.67 -26.24 3.62
N ARG A 103 -3.94 -25.38 4.61
CA ARG A 103 -5.30 -25.07 5.06
C ARG A 103 -6.05 -24.14 4.10
N LEU A 104 -5.31 -23.34 3.33
CA LEU A 104 -5.83 -22.49 2.26
C LEU A 104 -5.09 -22.76 0.95
N ALA A 105 -5.78 -22.52 -0.15
CA ALA A 105 -5.17 -22.49 -1.47
C ALA A 105 -4.08 -21.38 -1.50
N PRO A 106 -3.07 -21.48 -2.38
CA PRO A 106 -2.12 -20.39 -2.57
C PRO A 106 -2.82 -19.11 -3.06
N ALA A 107 -2.22 -17.99 -2.79
CA ALA A 107 -2.58 -16.72 -3.44
C ALA A 107 -2.36 -16.85 -4.97
N ALA A 108 -3.07 -16.04 -5.74
CA ALA A 108 -2.87 -16.01 -7.19
C ALA A 108 -1.43 -15.59 -7.52
N GLU A 109 -0.85 -16.23 -8.54
CA GLU A 109 0.46 -15.84 -9.04
C GLU A 109 0.47 -14.40 -9.57
N THR A 110 1.61 -13.75 -9.52
CA THR A 110 1.80 -12.36 -9.96
C THR A 110 1.27 -12.10 -11.36
N SER A 111 1.46 -13.04 -12.29
CA SER A 111 0.95 -12.94 -13.67
C SER A 111 -0.58 -12.92 -13.74
N VAL A 112 -1.25 -13.64 -12.84
CA VAL A 112 -2.72 -13.68 -12.70
C VAL A 112 -3.18 -12.36 -12.06
N GLN A 113 -2.51 -11.91 -11.01
CA GLN A 113 -2.81 -10.63 -10.36
C GLN A 113 -2.65 -9.45 -11.33
N ALA A 114 -1.63 -9.45 -12.19
CA ALA A 114 -1.45 -8.42 -13.22
C ALA A 114 -2.60 -8.41 -14.23
N ARG A 115 -3.11 -9.59 -14.63
CA ARG A 115 -4.32 -9.68 -15.49
C ARG A 115 -5.57 -9.18 -14.77
N MET A 116 -5.73 -9.50 -13.47
CA MET A 116 -6.84 -8.99 -12.66
C MET A 116 -6.81 -7.46 -12.56
N PHE A 117 -5.63 -6.88 -12.34
CA PHE A 117 -5.44 -5.43 -12.33
C PHE A 117 -5.83 -4.79 -13.66
N HIS A 118 -5.32 -5.32 -14.77
CA HIS A 118 -5.64 -4.83 -16.11
C HIS A 118 -7.15 -4.91 -16.38
N GLU A 119 -7.76 -6.05 -16.12
CA GLU A 119 -9.19 -6.27 -16.38
C GLU A 119 -10.07 -5.34 -15.55
N ALA A 120 -9.72 -5.13 -14.28
CA ALA A 120 -10.44 -4.18 -13.42
C ALA A 120 -10.39 -2.75 -13.97
N LYS A 121 -9.20 -2.30 -14.40
CA LYS A 121 -9.02 -0.99 -15.00
C LYS A 121 -9.91 -0.83 -16.23
N VAL A 122 -9.83 -1.74 -17.20
CA VAL A 122 -10.62 -1.70 -18.43
C VAL A 122 -12.12 -1.76 -18.11
N TYR A 123 -12.53 -2.65 -17.20
CA TYR A 123 -13.92 -2.85 -16.83
C TYR A 123 -14.55 -1.59 -16.22
N LEU A 124 -13.84 -0.91 -15.33
CA LEU A 124 -14.32 0.29 -14.63
C LEU A 124 -14.29 1.52 -15.54
N GLU A 125 -13.24 1.69 -16.37
CA GLU A 125 -13.17 2.77 -17.37
C GLU A 125 -14.32 2.70 -18.36
N GLN A 126 -14.66 1.50 -18.87
CA GLN A 126 -15.81 1.29 -19.77
C GLN A 126 -17.16 1.63 -19.12
N ARG A 127 -17.23 1.66 -17.78
CA ARG A 127 -18.44 2.00 -17.03
C ARG A 127 -18.40 3.42 -16.45
N ALA A 128 -17.51 4.24 -16.99
CA ALA A 128 -17.34 5.65 -16.64
C ALA A 128 -17.00 5.87 -15.15
N TYR A 129 -16.39 4.89 -14.48
CA TYR A 129 -15.77 5.14 -13.20
C TYR A 129 -14.55 6.02 -13.40
N ARG A 130 -14.42 7.04 -12.56
CA ARG A 130 -13.27 7.93 -12.56
C ARG A 130 -12.20 7.39 -11.63
N ARG A 131 -11.01 7.19 -12.14
CA ARG A 131 -9.85 6.80 -11.35
C ARG A 131 -9.33 8.03 -10.61
N LEU A 132 -9.26 7.97 -9.27
CA LEU A 132 -8.78 9.05 -8.42
C LEU A 132 -7.31 8.89 -8.04
N ASN A 133 -6.86 7.65 -7.93
CA ASN A 133 -5.46 7.24 -7.86
C ASN A 133 -5.33 5.79 -8.39
N ILE A 134 -4.17 5.16 -8.23
CA ILE A 134 -3.93 3.82 -8.82
C ILE A 134 -4.93 2.77 -8.33
N CYS A 135 -5.31 2.78 -7.07
CA CYS A 135 -6.26 1.80 -6.52
C CYS A 135 -7.67 2.36 -6.31
N HIS A 136 -7.85 3.69 -6.23
CA HIS A 136 -9.10 4.32 -5.84
C HIS A 136 -9.95 4.78 -7.02
N TRP A 137 -11.19 4.31 -7.07
CA TRP A 137 -12.15 4.57 -8.14
C TRP A 137 -13.43 5.18 -7.60
N SER A 138 -13.95 6.18 -8.27
CA SER A 138 -15.22 6.80 -7.94
C SER A 138 -16.27 6.59 -9.04
N ARG A 139 -17.48 6.28 -8.62
CA ARG A 139 -18.66 6.17 -9.49
C ARG A 139 -19.24 7.54 -9.86
N SER A 140 -19.08 8.52 -8.98
CA SER A 140 -19.67 9.85 -9.12
C SER A 140 -18.84 10.89 -8.36
N ASN A 141 -19.22 12.17 -8.51
CA ASN A 141 -18.61 13.27 -7.78
C ASN A 141 -18.86 13.28 -6.25
N ARG A 142 -19.63 12.33 -5.73
CA ARG A 142 -19.75 12.16 -4.26
C ARG A 142 -18.43 11.76 -3.62
N GLU A 143 -17.67 10.87 -4.26
CA GLU A 143 -16.32 10.56 -3.83
C GLU A 143 -15.29 11.39 -4.62
N ARG A 144 -14.46 12.12 -3.88
CA ARG A 144 -13.41 13.00 -4.40
C ARG A 144 -12.06 12.75 -3.77
N SER A 145 -11.91 11.65 -3.04
CA SER A 145 -10.71 11.30 -2.27
C SER A 145 -10.29 12.37 -1.25
N LEU A 146 -11.25 13.17 -0.77
CA LEU A 146 -10.97 14.32 0.10
C LEU A 146 -10.24 13.90 1.39
N TYR A 147 -10.62 12.75 1.97
CA TYR A 147 -9.93 12.19 3.13
C TYR A 147 -8.44 11.95 2.85
N ASN A 148 -8.12 11.25 1.76
CA ASN A 148 -6.74 10.93 1.41
C ASN A 148 -5.94 12.20 1.08
N VAL A 149 -6.55 13.14 0.34
CA VAL A 149 -5.92 14.42 0.00
C VAL A 149 -5.59 15.22 1.26
N LEU A 150 -6.52 15.36 2.18
CA LEU A 150 -6.30 16.10 3.43
C LEU A 150 -5.27 15.41 4.33
N ALA A 151 -5.36 14.09 4.48
CA ALA A 151 -4.40 13.32 5.28
C ALA A 151 -2.97 13.45 4.76
N ARG A 152 -2.78 13.49 3.42
CA ARG A 152 -1.46 13.63 2.79
C ARG A 152 -0.97 15.07 2.70
N SER A 153 -1.87 16.06 2.76
CA SER A 153 -1.50 17.47 2.76
C SER A 153 -1.07 18.02 4.13
N GLY A 154 -0.93 17.16 5.12
CA GLY A 154 -0.53 17.53 6.47
C GLY A 154 -1.66 18.12 7.33
N ALA A 155 -2.92 18.01 6.90
CA ALA A 155 -4.05 18.41 7.75
C ALA A 155 -4.12 17.54 9.00
N ALA A 156 -4.36 18.17 10.16
CA ALA A 156 -4.47 17.46 11.42
C ALA A 156 -5.54 16.35 11.35
N MET A 157 -5.19 15.14 11.77
CA MET A 157 -6.04 13.97 11.75
C MET A 157 -6.15 13.39 13.15
N PHE A 158 -7.33 13.55 13.77
CA PHE A 158 -7.60 13.01 15.10
C PHE A 158 -8.08 11.56 15.01
N PRO A 159 -7.40 10.62 15.67
CA PRO A 159 -7.82 9.23 15.64
C PRO A 159 -9.01 8.98 16.58
N PHE A 160 -9.99 8.19 16.11
CA PHE A 160 -11.11 7.68 16.89
C PHE A 160 -11.26 6.17 16.64
N GLY A 161 -11.56 5.43 17.70
CA GLY A 161 -11.70 3.99 17.63
C GLY A 161 -10.41 3.23 17.95
N SER A 162 -10.58 1.98 18.34
CA SER A 162 -9.48 1.07 18.68
C SER A 162 -8.55 0.86 17.48
N GLY A 163 -7.26 1.05 17.69
CA GLY A 163 -6.23 0.87 16.66
C GLY A 163 -6.13 2.00 15.62
N ALA A 164 -6.91 3.07 15.75
CA ALA A 164 -6.84 4.20 14.84
C ALA A 164 -5.51 4.94 14.99
N GLY A 165 -4.94 5.37 13.85
CA GLY A 165 -3.80 6.27 13.78
C GLY A 165 -4.24 7.68 13.40
N GLY A 166 -3.37 8.66 13.65
CA GLY A 166 -3.57 10.04 13.28
C GLY A 166 -2.29 10.86 13.40
N HIS A 167 -2.37 12.14 13.05
CA HIS A 167 -1.24 13.06 13.22
C HIS A 167 -1.75 14.46 13.61
N VAL A 168 -1.12 15.05 14.58
CA VAL A 168 -1.47 16.36 15.14
C VAL A 168 -0.21 17.05 15.65
N ASP A 169 -0.04 18.33 15.32
CA ASP A 169 1.04 19.19 15.84
C ASP A 169 2.44 18.57 15.75
N GLY A 170 2.77 17.95 14.62
CA GLY A 170 4.08 17.33 14.42
C GLY A 170 4.26 15.96 15.08
N TYR A 171 3.20 15.36 15.61
CA TYR A 171 3.22 14.03 16.20
C TYR A 171 2.37 13.05 15.42
N GLU A 172 2.93 11.85 15.19
CA GLU A 172 2.16 10.66 14.79
C GLU A 172 1.57 10.01 16.03
N THR A 173 0.32 9.62 15.96
CA THR A 173 -0.42 9.06 17.10
C THR A 173 -1.01 7.70 16.73
N MET A 174 -1.04 6.79 17.71
CA MET A 174 -1.71 5.50 17.58
C MET A 174 -2.50 5.21 18.85
N LEU A 175 -3.76 4.79 18.70
CA LEU A 175 -4.60 4.37 19.80
C LEU A 175 -4.44 2.86 20.07
N HIS A 176 -4.76 2.43 21.29
CA HIS A 176 -4.72 1.01 21.67
C HIS A 176 -5.51 0.16 20.69
N ARG A 177 -4.89 -0.91 20.18
CA ARG A 177 -5.53 -1.88 19.27
C ARG A 177 -6.44 -2.84 20.02
N ALA A 178 -6.06 -3.24 21.23
CA ALA A 178 -6.90 -4.09 22.07
C ALA A 178 -8.07 -3.30 22.65
N ILE A 179 -9.27 -3.88 22.56
CA ILE A 179 -10.51 -3.20 22.95
C ILE A 179 -10.53 -2.90 24.46
N SER A 180 -10.09 -3.83 25.31
CA SER A 180 -10.16 -3.65 26.76
C SER A 180 -9.35 -2.45 27.29
N PRO A 181 -8.05 -2.27 26.96
CA PRO A 181 -7.33 -1.06 27.36
C PRO A 181 -7.90 0.19 26.70
N TYR A 182 -8.36 0.13 25.44
CA TYR A 182 -9.02 1.24 24.79
C TYR A 182 -10.24 1.73 25.59
N GLN A 183 -11.16 0.81 25.93
CA GLN A 183 -12.36 1.11 26.71
C GLN A 183 -12.03 1.62 28.11
N MET A 184 -11.02 1.04 28.78
CA MET A 184 -10.57 1.49 30.11
C MET A 184 -10.16 2.96 30.11
N PHE A 185 -9.35 3.41 29.15
CA PHE A 185 -8.95 4.83 29.07
C PHE A 185 -10.13 5.73 28.74
N VAL A 186 -10.99 5.34 27.78
CA VAL A 186 -12.16 6.12 27.39
C VAL A 186 -13.15 6.28 28.54
N SER A 187 -13.41 5.22 29.34
CA SER A 187 -14.29 5.28 30.51
C SER A 187 -13.76 6.21 31.61
N GLN A 188 -12.44 6.47 31.64
CA GLN A 188 -11.81 7.43 32.54
C GLN A 188 -11.74 8.86 31.96
N GLY A 189 -12.37 9.10 30.81
CA GLY A 189 -12.29 10.39 30.10
C GLY A 189 -10.90 10.69 29.52
N LYS A 190 -10.03 9.68 29.36
CA LYS A 190 -8.67 9.82 28.84
C LYS A 190 -8.60 9.37 27.39
N LYS A 191 -7.74 10.03 26.60
CA LYS A 191 -7.43 9.58 25.25
C LYS A 191 -6.61 8.29 25.32
N PRO A 192 -7.00 7.20 24.61
CA PRO A 192 -6.38 5.89 24.73
C PRO A 192 -5.13 5.75 23.85
N PHE A 193 -4.15 6.65 23.99
CA PHE A 193 -2.91 6.59 23.25
C PHE A 193 -2.08 5.35 23.64
N MET A 194 -1.66 4.60 22.63
CA MET A 194 -0.66 3.54 22.75
C MET A 194 0.73 4.08 22.38
N ALA A 195 0.81 4.93 21.36
CA ALA A 195 2.05 5.55 20.93
C ALA A 195 1.83 7.03 20.55
N LEU A 196 2.85 7.81 20.81
CA LEU A 196 3.02 9.19 20.38
C LEU A 196 4.47 9.32 19.90
N MET A 197 4.67 9.66 18.64
CA MET A 197 6.00 9.74 18.04
C MET A 197 6.14 11.09 17.32
N GLU A 198 7.28 11.75 17.50
CA GLU A 198 7.60 12.95 16.75
C GLU A 198 7.73 12.61 15.25
N GLN A 199 7.17 13.45 14.39
CA GLN A 199 7.26 13.27 12.96
C GLN A 199 8.69 13.44 12.46
N SER A 200 9.09 12.59 11.53
CA SER A 200 10.39 12.74 10.86
C SER A 200 10.48 14.07 10.12
N PRO A 201 11.62 14.78 10.16
CA PRO A 201 11.87 15.93 9.30
C PRO A 201 11.70 15.64 7.80
N LEU A 202 11.82 14.37 7.40
CA LEU A 202 11.63 13.92 6.02
C LEU A 202 10.15 13.70 5.66
N LYS A 203 9.23 13.82 6.61
CA LYS A 203 7.79 13.57 6.39
C LYS A 203 7.22 14.32 5.18
N PRO A 204 7.51 15.62 4.95
CA PRO A 204 6.99 16.31 3.77
C PRO A 204 7.46 15.70 2.44
N LEU A 205 8.72 15.28 2.36
CA LEU A 205 9.26 14.62 1.16
C LEU A 205 8.64 13.22 0.97
N ILE A 206 8.49 12.48 2.06
CA ILE A 206 7.87 11.16 2.08
C ILE A 206 6.43 11.25 1.57
N ASP A 207 5.63 12.16 2.14
CA ASP A 207 4.23 12.35 1.75
C ASP A 207 4.11 12.76 0.28
N ARG A 208 4.98 13.64 -0.18
CA ARG A 208 5.03 14.06 -1.57
C ARG A 208 5.26 12.86 -2.51
N VAL A 209 6.31 12.07 -2.26
CA VAL A 209 6.61 10.88 -3.07
C VAL A 209 5.43 9.91 -3.05
N GLN A 210 4.82 9.67 -1.90
CA GLN A 210 3.67 8.79 -1.78
C GLN A 210 2.48 9.29 -2.61
N VAL A 211 2.13 10.58 -2.49
CA VAL A 211 1.01 11.17 -3.23
C VAL A 211 1.24 11.09 -4.74
N GLU A 212 2.42 11.51 -5.21
CA GLU A 212 2.73 11.52 -6.63
C GLU A 212 2.74 10.11 -7.22
N MET A 213 3.34 9.15 -6.53
CA MET A 213 3.37 7.75 -6.95
C MET A 213 1.98 7.10 -6.91
N GLU A 214 1.13 7.43 -5.94
CA GLU A 214 -0.28 7.00 -5.90
C GLU A 214 -1.08 7.58 -7.06
N GLN A 215 -0.71 8.77 -7.56
CA GLN A 215 -1.30 9.38 -8.75
C GLN A 215 -0.72 8.82 -10.07
N GLY A 216 0.30 7.98 -10.00
CA GLY A 216 0.93 7.34 -11.14
C GLY A 216 2.06 8.14 -11.80
N TYR A 217 2.66 9.08 -11.10
CA TYR A 217 3.81 9.84 -11.58
C TYR A 217 4.78 10.19 -10.44
N LEU A 218 5.94 10.73 -10.78
CA LEU A 218 6.85 11.44 -9.88
C LEU A 218 7.49 12.63 -10.61
N ASP A 219 7.48 13.79 -9.97
CA ASP A 219 8.31 14.94 -10.36
C ASP A 219 9.72 14.77 -9.77
N LEU A 220 10.49 13.87 -10.39
CA LEU A 220 11.84 13.54 -9.94
C LEU A 220 12.76 14.77 -9.95
N ARG A 221 12.60 15.67 -10.93
CA ARG A 221 13.45 16.87 -11.04
C ARG A 221 13.24 17.82 -9.86
N SER A 222 11.98 18.06 -9.53
CA SER A 222 11.65 18.90 -8.38
C SER A 222 12.03 18.21 -7.06
N LEU A 223 11.95 16.89 -6.96
CA LEU A 223 12.43 16.15 -5.79
C LEU A 223 13.96 16.28 -5.63
N MET A 224 14.71 16.13 -6.72
CA MET A 224 16.18 16.28 -6.72
C MET A 224 16.64 17.72 -6.44
N ALA A 225 15.81 18.72 -6.70
CA ALA A 225 16.11 20.10 -6.38
C ALA A 225 16.05 20.42 -4.88
N GLU A 226 15.39 19.59 -4.08
CA GLU A 226 15.31 19.75 -2.61
C GLU A 226 16.65 19.44 -1.92
N ASP A 227 17.42 18.47 -2.46
CA ASP A 227 18.72 18.09 -1.93
C ASP A 227 19.58 17.45 -3.03
N GLU A 228 20.82 17.93 -3.21
CA GLU A 228 21.73 17.44 -4.25
C GLU A 228 22.01 15.94 -4.17
N ARG A 229 21.95 15.35 -2.97
CA ARG A 229 22.14 13.91 -2.75
C ARG A 229 21.07 13.07 -3.43
N LEU A 230 19.89 13.63 -3.69
CA LEU A 230 18.79 12.94 -4.37
C LEU A 230 19.02 12.78 -5.87
N GLN A 231 20.02 13.44 -6.45
CA GLN A 231 20.38 13.24 -7.86
C GLN A 231 20.76 11.78 -8.16
N ASP A 232 21.24 11.05 -7.17
CA ASP A 232 21.54 9.62 -7.30
C ASP A 232 20.28 8.76 -7.53
N LEU A 233 19.05 9.29 -7.36
CA LEU A 233 17.83 8.58 -7.75
C LEU A 233 17.67 8.42 -9.26
N THR A 234 18.35 9.22 -10.08
CA THR A 234 18.26 9.16 -11.54
C THR A 234 18.52 7.75 -12.07
N TRP A 235 19.55 7.06 -11.56
CA TRP A 235 19.88 5.71 -12.00
C TRP A 235 18.73 4.71 -11.79
N LEU A 236 17.97 4.86 -10.71
CA LEU A 236 16.84 3.99 -10.39
C LEU A 236 15.71 4.18 -11.41
N TYR A 237 15.42 5.43 -11.75
CA TYR A 237 14.37 5.77 -12.71
C TYR A 237 14.78 5.44 -14.15
N ASP A 238 16.06 5.62 -14.52
CA ASP A 238 16.60 5.17 -15.80
C ASP A 238 16.43 3.65 -15.96
N LEU A 239 16.74 2.88 -14.92
CA LEU A 239 16.54 1.43 -14.93
C LEU A 239 15.07 1.05 -15.09
N TRP A 240 14.17 1.74 -14.39
CA TRP A 240 12.73 1.47 -14.51
C TRP A 240 12.18 1.86 -15.88
N GLN A 241 12.74 2.89 -16.50
CA GLN A 241 12.41 3.26 -17.87
C GLN A 241 12.87 2.18 -18.86
N GLU A 242 14.10 1.69 -18.74
CA GLU A 242 14.59 0.56 -19.54
C GLU A 242 13.74 -0.70 -19.39
N ARG A 243 13.13 -0.90 -18.21
CA ARG A 243 12.23 -2.04 -17.92
C ARG A 243 10.80 -1.80 -18.32
N GLY A 244 10.46 -0.64 -18.88
CA GLY A 244 9.11 -0.30 -19.28
C GLY A 244 8.15 -0.07 -18.11
N LEU A 245 8.64 0.20 -16.91
CA LEU A 245 7.83 0.52 -15.74
C LEU A 245 7.50 2.01 -15.65
N VAL A 246 8.37 2.86 -16.21
CA VAL A 246 8.27 4.31 -16.19
C VAL A 246 8.52 4.86 -17.60
N THR A 247 7.89 6.00 -17.92
CA THR A 247 8.20 6.80 -19.09
C THR A 247 8.48 8.24 -18.68
N ASP A 248 9.51 8.87 -19.22
CA ASP A 248 9.76 10.31 -19.05
C ASP A 248 9.07 11.10 -20.18
N ASN A 249 8.16 12.00 -19.84
CA ASN A 249 7.49 12.89 -20.79
C ASN A 249 8.20 14.26 -20.93
N GLY A 250 9.40 14.39 -20.38
CA GLY A 250 10.17 15.65 -20.38
C GLY A 250 9.89 16.55 -19.17
N VAL A 251 8.85 16.27 -18.39
CA VAL A 251 8.46 17.00 -17.17
C VAL A 251 8.36 16.05 -15.99
N LEU A 252 7.62 14.98 -16.16
CA LEU A 252 7.30 14.00 -15.11
C LEU A 252 7.72 12.59 -15.55
N HIS A 253 8.11 11.78 -14.58
CA HIS A 253 8.22 10.34 -14.73
C HIS A 253 6.85 9.70 -14.50
N MET A 254 6.24 9.17 -15.57
CA MET A 254 4.91 8.59 -15.53
C MET A 254 5.00 7.07 -15.37
N LEU A 255 4.26 6.49 -14.46
CA LEU A 255 4.15 5.04 -14.35
C LEU A 255 3.37 4.48 -15.55
N THR A 256 3.97 3.54 -16.28
CA THR A 256 3.26 2.74 -17.27
C THR A 256 2.20 1.87 -16.57
N GLU A 257 1.38 1.14 -17.30
CA GLU A 257 0.45 0.21 -16.68
C GLU A 257 1.16 -0.86 -15.85
N ALA A 258 2.29 -1.37 -16.33
CA ALA A 258 3.14 -2.28 -15.56
C ALA A 258 3.71 -1.59 -14.30
N GLY A 259 4.17 -0.34 -14.42
CA GLY A 259 4.61 0.46 -13.27
C GLY A 259 3.51 0.71 -12.26
N GLN A 260 2.28 0.93 -12.71
CA GLN A 260 1.12 1.10 -11.84
C GLN A 260 0.77 -0.19 -11.08
N PHE A 261 0.89 -1.35 -11.72
CA PHE A 261 0.74 -2.64 -11.04
C PHE A 261 1.78 -2.83 -9.94
N TRP A 262 3.03 -2.40 -10.16
CA TRP A 262 4.13 -2.47 -9.21
C TRP A 262 4.27 -1.21 -8.31
N GLN A 263 3.29 -0.30 -8.33
CA GLN A 263 3.39 1.02 -7.69
C GLN A 263 3.82 0.95 -6.23
N VAL A 264 3.29 0.04 -5.42
CA VAL A 264 3.66 -0.10 -4.00
C VAL A 264 5.15 -0.40 -3.86
N ASN A 265 5.68 -1.33 -4.65
CA ASN A 265 7.09 -1.70 -4.63
C ASN A 265 7.99 -0.54 -5.12
N LEU A 266 7.60 0.13 -6.22
CA LEU A 266 8.35 1.26 -6.76
C LEU A 266 8.37 2.43 -5.77
N THR A 267 7.24 2.73 -5.13
CA THR A 267 7.16 3.76 -4.08
C THR A 267 8.07 3.41 -2.91
N GLN A 268 7.97 2.18 -2.39
CA GLN A 268 8.80 1.73 -1.27
C GLN A 268 10.30 1.85 -1.62
N THR A 269 10.70 1.38 -2.80
CA THR A 269 12.10 1.48 -3.25
C THR A 269 12.56 2.94 -3.38
N THR A 270 11.71 3.84 -3.90
CA THR A 270 12.02 5.28 -3.95
C THR A 270 12.24 5.85 -2.56
N LEU A 271 11.35 5.57 -1.62
CA LEU A 271 11.40 6.08 -0.26
C LEU A 271 12.63 5.55 0.50
N GLU A 272 12.94 4.27 0.39
CA GLU A 272 14.12 3.66 1.00
C GLU A 272 15.41 4.25 0.42
N SER A 273 15.49 4.40 -0.91
CA SER A 273 16.63 5.01 -1.58
C SER A 273 16.81 6.48 -1.17
N MET A 274 15.73 7.26 -1.18
CA MET A 274 15.73 8.65 -0.74
C MET A 274 16.21 8.78 0.71
N GLN A 275 15.70 7.96 1.60
CA GLN A 275 16.07 8.02 3.00
C GLN A 275 17.53 7.60 3.22
N TYR A 276 18.00 6.57 2.51
CA TYR A 276 19.42 6.20 2.55
C TYR A 276 20.32 7.33 2.07
N LEU A 277 19.99 7.97 0.95
CA LEU A 277 20.78 9.08 0.40
C LEU A 277 20.83 10.26 1.38
N LEU A 278 19.71 10.57 2.05
CA LEU A 278 19.63 11.73 2.95
C LEU A 278 20.22 11.49 4.34
N THR A 279 20.16 10.26 4.86
CA THR A 279 20.54 9.97 6.25
C THR A 279 21.73 9.02 6.39
N GLY A 280 22.11 8.31 5.33
CA GLY A 280 23.08 7.22 5.37
C GLY A 280 22.57 5.97 6.10
N LYS A 281 21.29 5.92 6.45
CA LYS A 281 20.65 4.81 7.17
C LYS A 281 19.55 4.22 6.33
N THR A 282 19.48 2.90 6.24
CA THR A 282 18.28 2.21 5.77
C THR A 282 17.25 2.24 6.88
N VAL A 283 16.05 2.68 6.57
CA VAL A 283 14.93 2.61 7.52
C VAL A 283 14.00 1.50 7.10
N MET A 284 13.83 0.57 7.99
CA MET A 284 12.72 -0.36 7.94
C MET A 284 11.45 0.37 8.40
N ASN A 285 10.39 0.23 7.63
CA ASN A 285 9.02 0.57 7.98
C ASN A 285 8.53 2.01 7.85
N LEU A 286 8.28 2.43 6.62
CA LEU A 286 7.29 3.48 6.36
C LEU A 286 5.86 2.91 6.17
N ALA A 287 5.70 1.59 6.02
CA ALA A 287 4.40 0.94 5.77
C ALA A 287 3.85 0.11 6.94
N GLY A 288 4.38 0.25 8.16
CA GLY A 288 3.81 -0.42 9.35
C GLY A 288 4.03 -1.93 9.41
N VAL A 289 4.95 -2.50 8.63
CA VAL A 289 5.36 -3.90 8.74
C VAL A 289 6.34 -4.01 9.91
N ALA A 290 6.02 -4.81 10.90
CA ALA A 290 6.83 -5.02 12.09
C ALA A 290 8.25 -5.48 11.70
N ALA A 291 9.24 -4.84 12.33
CA ALA A 291 10.65 -5.16 12.16
C ALA A 291 10.89 -6.67 12.43
N GLN A 292 11.00 -7.42 11.35
CA GLN A 292 11.58 -8.76 11.41
C GLN A 292 12.76 -8.77 10.44
N ASP A 293 13.93 -8.73 11.02
CA ASP A 293 15.26 -8.95 10.44
C ASP A 293 16.17 -7.70 10.34
N SER A 294 16.67 -7.26 11.48
CA SER A 294 17.82 -6.33 11.55
C SER A 294 19.03 -6.84 10.73
N ALA A 295 19.21 -8.15 10.65
CA ALA A 295 20.32 -8.77 9.91
C ALA A 295 20.24 -8.56 8.37
N LYS A 296 19.03 -8.59 7.77
CA LYS A 296 18.84 -8.31 6.34
C LYS A 296 19.11 -6.86 6.01
N THR A 297 18.65 -5.95 6.87
CA THR A 297 18.85 -4.50 6.72
C THR A 297 20.32 -4.12 6.85
N ASP A 298 21.02 -4.69 7.83
CA ASP A 298 22.43 -4.42 8.05
C ASP A 298 23.29 -4.94 6.87
N ALA A 299 22.95 -6.12 6.33
CA ALA A 299 23.63 -6.67 5.17
C ALA A 299 23.43 -5.82 3.91
N MET A 300 22.22 -5.30 3.67
CA MET A 300 21.92 -4.43 2.53
C MET A 300 22.61 -3.07 2.66
N THR A 301 22.58 -2.46 3.85
CA THR A 301 23.28 -1.20 4.15
C THR A 301 24.79 -1.34 3.92
N GLU A 302 25.38 -2.43 4.39
CA GLU A 302 26.81 -2.69 4.24
C GLU A 302 27.22 -2.93 2.77
N ALA A 303 26.36 -3.57 1.98
CA ALA A 303 26.58 -3.76 0.55
C ALA A 303 26.50 -2.45 -0.24
N MET A 304 25.49 -1.62 0.01
CA MET A 304 25.36 -0.30 -0.62
C MET A 304 26.55 0.61 -0.25
N LYS A 305 27.00 0.56 1.00
CA LYS A 305 28.19 1.28 1.46
C LYS A 305 29.47 0.83 0.72
N LYS A 306 29.69 -0.47 0.59
CA LYS A 306 30.84 -1.03 -0.15
C LYS A 306 30.81 -0.71 -1.65
N MET A 307 29.62 -0.67 -2.26
CA MET A 307 29.44 -0.24 -3.65
C MET A 307 29.81 1.24 -3.83
N LYS A 308 29.36 2.10 -2.93
CA LYS A 308 29.69 3.54 -2.94
C LYS A 308 31.20 3.79 -2.72
N GLU A 309 31.81 3.09 -1.77
CA GLU A 309 33.25 3.21 -1.47
C GLU A 309 34.13 2.75 -2.64
N LYS A 310 33.67 1.81 -3.46
CA LYS A 310 34.40 1.31 -4.63
C LYS A 310 34.14 2.09 -5.93
N GLY A 311 33.27 3.11 -5.90
CA GLY A 311 32.90 3.88 -7.09
C GLY A 311 32.25 3.04 -8.20
N VAL A 312 31.78 1.84 -7.87
CA VAL A 312 31.23 0.87 -8.82
C VAL A 312 29.74 1.11 -8.91
N ARG A 313 29.27 1.57 -10.07
CA ARG A 313 27.84 1.49 -10.42
C ARG A 313 27.49 0.01 -10.59
N PRO A 314 26.48 -0.52 -9.87
CA PRO A 314 26.09 -1.92 -10.03
C PRO A 314 25.74 -2.22 -11.49
N SER A 315 26.31 -3.28 -12.04
CA SER A 315 25.91 -3.72 -13.38
C SER A 315 24.45 -4.20 -13.36
N MET A 316 23.75 -4.07 -14.50
CA MET A 316 22.38 -4.57 -14.66
C MET A 316 22.21 -6.04 -14.20
N GLU A 317 23.24 -6.85 -14.42
CA GLU A 317 23.24 -8.27 -14.03
C GLU A 317 23.39 -8.46 -12.51
N ALA A 318 24.17 -7.60 -11.84
CA ALA A 318 24.30 -7.60 -10.39
C ALA A 318 22.99 -7.18 -9.70
N MET A 319 22.29 -6.21 -10.28
CA MET A 319 20.99 -5.74 -9.76
C MET A 319 19.85 -6.71 -10.05
N LYS A 320 19.87 -7.38 -11.21
CA LYS A 320 18.94 -8.45 -11.52
C LYS A 320 19.10 -9.62 -10.54
N LYS A 321 20.32 -10.05 -10.27
CA LYS A 321 20.64 -11.08 -9.28
C LYS A 321 20.26 -10.64 -7.85
N MET A 322 20.40 -9.36 -7.54
CA MET A 322 20.00 -8.80 -6.24
C MET A 322 18.49 -8.78 -6.08
N ALA A 323 17.74 -8.36 -7.10
CA ALA A 323 16.27 -8.36 -7.08
C ALA A 323 15.69 -9.79 -7.07
N GLU A 324 16.27 -10.71 -7.81
CA GLU A 324 15.88 -12.14 -7.81
C GLU A 324 16.25 -12.82 -6.47
N ALA A 325 17.42 -12.51 -5.92
CA ALA A 325 17.86 -13.04 -4.63
C ALA A 325 17.01 -12.51 -3.46
N MET A 326 16.57 -11.25 -3.51
CA MET A 326 15.72 -10.65 -2.48
C MET A 326 14.31 -11.27 -2.43
N GLN A 327 13.83 -11.89 -3.52
CA GLN A 327 12.49 -12.50 -3.55
C GLN A 327 12.43 -13.91 -2.93
N HIS A 328 13.56 -14.62 -2.84
CA HIS A 328 13.56 -16.07 -2.57
C HIS A 328 14.55 -16.55 -1.50
N LEU A 329 15.35 -15.66 -0.87
CA LEU A 329 16.39 -16.08 0.05
C LEU A 329 16.04 -15.87 1.52
N SER A 330 16.37 -16.86 2.34
CA SER A 330 16.47 -16.73 3.81
C SER A 330 17.57 -15.73 4.20
N SER A 331 17.55 -15.24 5.43
CA SER A 331 18.55 -14.31 5.97
C SER A 331 19.99 -14.81 5.83
N GLU A 332 20.21 -16.11 5.99
CA GLU A 332 21.53 -16.74 5.85
C GLU A 332 22.02 -16.78 4.41
N GLU A 333 21.11 -17.10 3.48
CA GLU A 333 21.40 -17.15 2.04
C GLU A 333 21.65 -15.75 1.48
N LEU A 334 20.88 -14.74 1.93
CA LEU A 334 21.09 -13.35 1.57
C LEU A 334 22.48 -12.86 2.05
N SER A 335 22.84 -13.19 3.28
CA SER A 335 24.17 -12.89 3.84
C SER A 335 25.29 -13.56 3.05
N ALA A 336 25.11 -14.80 2.61
CA ALA A 336 26.09 -15.53 1.80
C ALA A 336 26.24 -14.95 0.39
N VAL A 337 25.16 -14.54 -0.26
CA VAL A 337 25.18 -13.88 -1.58
C VAL A 337 25.86 -12.52 -1.48
N MET A 338 25.57 -11.74 -0.45
CA MET A 338 26.16 -10.43 -0.21
C MET A 338 27.67 -10.54 0.09
N LYS A 339 28.08 -11.56 0.82
CA LYS A 339 29.50 -11.85 1.09
C LYS A 339 30.27 -12.21 -0.19
N ARG A 340 29.65 -12.94 -1.13
CA ARG A 340 30.23 -13.24 -2.45
C ARG A 340 30.31 -12.01 -3.35
N MET A 341 29.29 -11.15 -3.34
CA MET A 341 29.29 -9.90 -4.11
C MET A 341 30.29 -8.86 -3.57
N GLY A 342 30.61 -8.90 -2.27
CA GLY A 342 31.62 -8.04 -1.65
C GLY A 342 33.08 -8.50 -1.87
N SER A 343 33.29 -9.68 -2.45
CA SER A 343 34.59 -10.24 -2.77
C SER A 343 34.93 -10.21 -4.27
N MET A 344 34.06 -9.70 -5.11
CA MET A 344 34.29 -9.37 -6.52
C MET A 344 34.41 -7.85 -6.68
#